data_ac7c7459981dcd8e0d3d30488cb0d450
#
_entry.id   ac7c7459981dcd8e0d3d30488cb0d450
#
_cell.length_a   1.000
_cell.length_b   1.000
_cell.length_c   1.000
_cell.angle_alpha   90.00
_cell.angle_beta   90.00
_cell.angle_gamma   90.00
#
_symmetry.space_group_name_H-M   'P 1'
#
loop_
_entity.id
_entity.type
_entity.pdbx_description
1 polymer ?
#
loop_
_entity_poly.entity_id
_entity_poly.type
_entity_poly.pdbx_seq_one_letter_code
_entity_poly.pdbx_strand_id
1 'polypeptide(L)'
;NCVLYGRIILPALPFYMLQFEFQSFFSTAAKPRLGLAVTAAAGAANIIGDALLVAVFRFGIAGAAAATAISQAIGGIIPLIYFAMPNSSSLKLTKTRFDIGTLAKVCANGSSELMSNVSMSLVNMLYNVQLMKYAGEDGVAAYGVLMYVNMIFLAAFIGYSVGTAPIIS
;
A
#
# COMPACT_ATOMS: atom_id res chain seq x y z
N ASN A 1 -1.53 -21.72 -8.22
CA ASN A 1 -0.58 -20.59 -8.09
C ASN A 1 -1.21 -19.36 -7.40
N CYS A 2 -2.40 -18.85 -7.83
CA CYS A 2 -3.07 -17.70 -7.21
C CYS A 2 -3.44 -17.93 -5.73
N VAL A 3 -3.89 -19.14 -5.37
CA VAL A 3 -4.23 -19.49 -3.98
C VAL A 3 -3.00 -19.45 -3.08
N LEU A 4 -1.85 -19.94 -3.56
CA LEU A 4 -0.59 -19.90 -2.82
C LEU A 4 -0.13 -18.46 -2.60
N TYR A 5 -0.18 -17.63 -3.64
CA TYR A 5 0.11 -16.20 -3.56
C TYR A 5 -0.78 -15.49 -2.53
N GLY A 6 -2.09 -15.73 -2.60
CA GLY A 6 -3.05 -15.16 -1.65
C GLY A 6 -2.79 -15.57 -0.20
N ARG A 7 -2.46 -16.84 0.05
CA ARG A 7 -2.14 -17.33 1.40
C ARG A 7 -0.90 -16.70 2.01
N ILE A 8 0.07 -16.27 1.20
CA ILE A 8 1.28 -15.59 1.67
C ILE A 8 1.02 -14.10 1.90
N ILE A 9 0.23 -13.46 1.03
CA ILE A 9 -0.04 -12.01 1.12
C ILE A 9 -1.09 -11.66 2.17
N LEU A 10 -2.13 -12.50 2.36
CA LEU A 10 -3.18 -12.20 3.35
C LEU A 10 -2.65 -11.89 4.77
N PRO A 11 -1.69 -12.66 5.33
CA PRO A 11 -1.09 -12.31 6.63
C PRO A 11 -0.26 -11.02 6.60
N ALA A 12 0.19 -10.56 5.44
CA ALA A 12 0.97 -9.33 5.29
C ALA A 12 0.09 -8.07 5.16
N LEU A 13 -1.20 -8.22 4.86
CA LEU A 13 -2.13 -7.09 4.75
C LEU A 13 -2.16 -6.16 5.97
N PRO A 14 -2.16 -6.64 7.23
CA PRO A 14 -2.11 -5.76 8.39
C PRO A 14 -0.86 -4.88 8.40
N PHE A 15 0.28 -5.39 7.97
CA PHE A 15 1.51 -4.60 7.87
C PHE A 15 1.45 -3.55 6.76
N TYR A 16 0.80 -3.87 5.65
CA TYR A 16 0.53 -2.91 4.58
C TYR A 16 -0.38 -1.77 5.07
N MET A 17 -1.44 -2.09 5.81
CA MET A 17 -2.32 -1.10 6.42
C MET A 17 -1.54 -0.20 7.38
N LEU A 18 -0.72 -0.78 8.26
CA LEU A 18 0.14 -0.03 9.18
C LEU A 18 1.12 0.88 8.43
N GLN A 19 1.74 0.40 7.36
CA GLN A 19 2.64 1.20 6.53
C GLN A 19 1.94 2.43 5.97
N PHE A 20 0.72 2.26 5.46
CA PHE A 20 -0.07 3.35 4.89
C PHE A 20 -0.47 4.40 5.93
N GLU A 21 -0.93 3.95 7.11
CA GLU A 21 -1.28 4.82 8.23
C GLU A 21 -0.08 5.59 8.75
N PHE A 22 1.06 4.93 8.92
CA PHE A 22 2.26 5.58 9.42
C PHE A 22 2.86 6.59 8.45
N GLN A 23 2.64 6.47 7.14
CA GLN A 23 3.01 7.52 6.18
C GLN A 23 2.27 8.83 6.49
N SER A 24 0.98 8.76 6.80
CA SER A 24 0.18 9.91 7.22
C SER A 24 0.71 10.48 8.53
N PHE A 25 1.04 9.62 9.50
CA PHE A 25 1.59 10.06 10.79
C PHE A 25 2.97 10.74 10.67
N PHE A 26 3.85 10.28 9.78
CA PHE A 26 5.12 10.95 9.53
C PHE A 26 4.95 12.35 8.92
N SER A 27 3.97 12.53 8.05
CA SER A 27 3.62 13.84 7.50
C SER A 27 3.10 14.78 8.59
N THR A 28 2.17 14.32 9.42
CA THR A 28 1.58 15.08 10.53
C THR A 28 2.60 15.37 11.64
N ALA A 29 3.54 14.47 11.87
CA ALA A 29 4.62 14.63 12.86
C ALA A 29 5.76 15.57 12.38
N ALA A 30 5.59 16.24 11.24
CA ALA A 30 6.61 17.10 10.60
C ALA A 30 7.95 16.37 10.32
N LYS A 31 7.89 15.06 10.07
CA LYS A 31 9.07 14.24 9.74
C LYS A 31 8.91 13.48 8.42
N PRO A 32 8.57 14.15 7.31
CA PRO A 32 8.32 13.48 6.02
C PRO A 32 9.56 12.76 5.47
N ARG A 33 10.77 13.23 5.82
CA ARG A 33 12.03 12.58 5.42
C ARG A 33 12.17 11.16 5.99
N LEU A 34 11.69 10.93 7.22
CA LEU A 34 11.69 9.58 7.81
C LEU A 34 10.65 8.68 7.12
N GLY A 35 9.47 9.20 6.83
CA GLY A 35 8.47 8.48 6.04
C GLY A 35 9.02 8.06 4.68
N LEU A 36 9.67 8.98 3.97
CA LEU A 36 10.32 8.69 2.70
C LEU A 36 11.42 7.62 2.84
N ALA A 37 12.27 7.73 3.85
CA ALA A 37 13.36 6.77 4.06
C ALA A 37 12.82 5.36 4.34
N VAL A 38 11.77 5.22 5.16
CA VAL A 38 11.12 3.92 5.45
C VAL A 38 10.49 3.34 4.19
N THR A 39 9.77 4.16 3.41
CA THR A 39 9.15 3.72 2.15
C THR A 39 10.20 3.31 1.12
N ALA A 40 11.27 4.09 0.98
CA ALA A 40 12.38 3.75 0.09
C ALA A 40 13.08 2.45 0.53
N ALA A 41 13.30 2.26 1.83
CA ALA A 41 13.89 1.04 2.37
C ALA A 41 12.98 -0.19 2.11
N ALA A 42 11.67 -0.06 2.33
CA ALA A 42 10.71 -1.11 2.02
C ALA A 42 10.67 -1.44 0.52
N GLY A 43 10.68 -0.42 -0.34
CA GLY A 43 10.76 -0.60 -1.80
C GLY A 43 12.06 -1.26 -2.24
N ALA A 44 13.19 -0.84 -1.71
CA ALA A 44 14.49 -1.46 -1.99
C ALA A 44 14.51 -2.94 -1.52
N ALA A 45 13.98 -3.22 -0.33
CA ALA A 45 13.86 -4.58 0.18
C ALA A 45 12.97 -5.46 -0.71
N ASN A 46 11.90 -4.90 -1.29
CA ASN A 46 11.07 -5.61 -2.25
C ASN A 46 11.85 -5.96 -3.52
N ILE A 47 12.53 -4.97 -4.14
CA ILE A 47 13.31 -5.18 -5.36
C ILE A 47 14.43 -6.21 -5.14
N ILE A 48 15.17 -6.08 -4.02
CA ILE A 48 16.24 -7.03 -3.67
C ILE A 48 15.66 -8.42 -3.38
N GLY A 49 14.54 -8.47 -2.64
CA GLY A 49 13.83 -9.70 -2.34
C GLY A 49 13.35 -10.41 -3.59
N ASP A 50 12.76 -9.69 -4.54
CA ASP A 50 12.34 -10.25 -5.82
C ASP A 50 13.54 -10.79 -6.62
N ALA A 51 14.62 -10.01 -6.72
CA ALA A 51 15.83 -10.45 -7.40
C ALA A 51 16.42 -11.73 -6.77
N LEU A 52 16.49 -11.82 -5.45
CA LEU A 52 17.01 -12.99 -4.76
C LEU A 52 16.05 -14.17 -4.81
N LEU A 53 14.78 -14.01 -4.42
CA LEU A 53 13.85 -15.11 -4.26
C LEU A 53 13.31 -15.63 -5.60
N VAL A 54 13.16 -14.76 -6.60
CA VAL A 54 12.65 -15.14 -7.92
C VAL A 54 13.79 -15.49 -8.87
N ALA A 55 14.82 -14.64 -9.00
CA ALA A 55 15.88 -14.87 -9.99
C ALA A 55 16.94 -15.85 -9.50
N VAL A 56 17.41 -15.75 -8.23
CA VAL A 56 18.50 -16.62 -7.71
C VAL A 56 17.93 -17.92 -7.17
N PHE A 57 16.98 -17.87 -6.24
CA PHE A 57 16.42 -19.08 -5.62
C PHE A 57 15.31 -19.74 -6.45
N ARG A 58 14.81 -19.09 -7.49
CA ARG A 58 13.81 -19.61 -8.43
C ARG A 58 12.51 -20.10 -7.77
N PHE A 59 12.10 -19.46 -6.67
CA PHE A 59 10.84 -19.79 -6.00
C PHE A 59 9.60 -19.31 -6.77
N GLY A 60 9.78 -18.65 -7.94
CA GLY A 60 8.69 -18.21 -8.79
C GLY A 60 7.71 -17.29 -8.07
N ILE A 61 6.42 -17.55 -8.22
CA ILE A 61 5.34 -16.73 -7.65
C ILE A 61 5.36 -16.72 -6.11
N ALA A 62 5.79 -17.82 -5.48
CA ALA A 62 5.92 -17.86 -4.01
C ALA A 62 7.03 -16.92 -3.52
N GLY A 63 8.15 -16.84 -4.26
CA GLY A 63 9.24 -15.91 -3.99
C GLY A 63 8.81 -14.45 -4.08
N ALA A 64 8.09 -14.08 -5.13
CA ALA A 64 7.54 -12.73 -5.28
C ALA A 64 6.56 -12.37 -4.16
N ALA A 65 5.66 -13.29 -3.78
CA ALA A 65 4.76 -13.08 -2.66
C ALA A 65 5.51 -12.88 -1.33
N ALA A 66 6.57 -13.68 -1.08
CA ALA A 66 7.37 -13.57 0.12
C ALA A 66 8.17 -12.25 0.16
N ALA A 67 8.77 -11.82 -0.96
CA ALA A 67 9.46 -10.53 -1.05
C ALA A 67 8.51 -9.36 -0.74
N THR A 68 7.31 -9.40 -1.31
CA THR A 68 6.27 -8.39 -1.03
C THR A 68 5.86 -8.41 0.44
N ALA A 69 5.62 -9.59 1.04
CA ALA A 69 5.26 -9.70 2.45
C ALA A 69 6.35 -9.17 3.39
N ILE A 70 7.61 -9.46 3.09
CA ILE A 70 8.77 -8.97 3.86
C ILE A 70 8.88 -7.45 3.74
N SER A 71 8.74 -6.87 2.55
CA SER A 71 8.81 -5.44 2.36
C SER A 71 7.69 -4.69 3.08
N GLN A 72 6.47 -5.22 3.08
CA GLN A 72 5.34 -4.69 3.84
C GLN A 72 5.58 -4.78 5.35
N ALA A 73 6.15 -5.88 5.82
CA ALA A 73 6.52 -6.03 7.23
C ALA A 73 7.57 -4.99 7.65
N ILE A 74 8.58 -4.76 6.83
CA ILE A 74 9.59 -3.70 7.06
C ILE A 74 8.91 -2.33 7.13
N GLY A 75 8.05 -2.00 6.13
CA GLY A 75 7.34 -0.74 6.05
C GLY A 75 6.35 -0.48 7.18
N GLY A 76 5.77 -1.53 7.78
CA GLY A 76 4.84 -1.43 8.90
C GLY A 76 5.51 -1.48 10.28
N ILE A 77 6.49 -2.37 10.48
CA ILE A 77 7.11 -2.61 11.79
C ILE A 77 8.09 -1.49 12.16
N ILE A 78 8.89 -1.00 11.21
CA ILE A 78 9.88 0.07 11.50
C ILE A 78 9.20 1.32 12.06
N PRO A 79 8.14 1.88 11.43
CA PRO A 79 7.43 3.01 12.00
C PRO A 79 6.76 2.69 13.34
N LEU A 80 6.21 1.50 13.50
CA LEU A 80 5.61 1.07 14.76
C LEU A 80 6.62 1.12 15.91
N ILE A 81 7.82 0.58 15.70
CA ILE A 81 8.91 0.64 16.68
C ILE A 81 9.31 2.09 16.94
N TYR A 82 9.45 2.90 15.88
CA TYR A 82 9.83 4.31 16.02
C TYR A 82 8.86 5.08 16.89
N PHE A 83 7.54 4.94 16.71
CA PHE A 83 6.53 5.63 17.51
C PHE A 83 6.29 5.01 18.89
N ALA A 84 6.66 3.73 19.08
CA ALA A 84 6.60 3.06 20.39
C ALA A 84 7.76 3.44 21.29
N MET A 85 8.93 3.76 20.73
CA MET A 85 10.10 4.19 21.49
C MET A 85 10.02 5.69 21.86
N PRO A 86 10.71 6.12 22.92
CA PRO A 86 10.85 7.54 23.25
C PRO A 86 11.52 8.28 22.07
N ASN A 87 10.78 9.08 21.36
CA ASN A 87 11.27 9.83 20.20
C ASN A 87 11.02 11.34 20.37
N SER A 88 11.66 12.14 19.52
CA SER A 88 11.52 13.60 19.49
C SER A 88 10.31 14.07 18.66
N SER A 89 9.37 13.17 18.33
CA SER A 89 8.15 13.51 17.61
C SER A 89 7.08 14.04 18.56
N SER A 90 6.21 14.91 18.04
CA SER A 90 5.01 15.38 18.74
C SER A 90 3.95 14.27 18.90
N LEU A 91 4.02 13.21 18.08
CA LEU A 91 3.14 12.06 18.16
C LEU A 91 3.85 10.88 18.85
N LYS A 92 3.16 10.30 19.84
CA LYS A 92 3.61 9.12 20.58
C LYS A 92 2.47 8.14 20.73
N LEU A 93 2.79 6.84 20.64
CA LEU A 93 1.83 5.80 20.98
C LEU A 93 1.61 5.79 22.50
N THR A 94 0.39 6.08 22.90
CA THR A 94 -0.04 6.06 24.31
C THR A 94 -1.18 5.08 24.52
N LYS A 95 -1.28 4.51 25.70
CA LYS A 95 -2.45 3.70 26.04
C LYS A 95 -3.67 4.60 26.08
N THR A 96 -4.63 4.34 25.20
CA THR A 96 -5.90 5.05 25.15
C THR A 96 -7.06 4.11 25.49
N ARG A 97 -8.19 4.67 25.92
CA ARG A 97 -9.41 3.89 26.10
C ARG A 97 -10.06 3.67 24.74
N PHE A 98 -10.63 2.50 24.58
CA PHE A 98 -11.37 2.16 23.36
C PHE A 98 -12.68 2.94 23.34
N ASP A 99 -12.81 3.88 22.41
CA ASP A 99 -14.01 4.68 22.22
C ASP A 99 -14.75 4.24 20.97
N ILE A 100 -15.88 3.54 21.18
CA ILE A 100 -16.75 3.05 20.11
C ILE A 100 -17.32 4.20 19.27
N GLY A 101 -17.60 5.36 19.88
CA GLY A 101 -18.15 6.52 19.18
C GLY A 101 -17.16 7.08 18.15
N THR A 102 -15.91 7.20 18.53
CA THR A 102 -14.83 7.63 17.62
C THR A 102 -14.59 6.59 16.53
N LEU A 103 -14.59 5.30 16.87
CA LEU A 103 -14.44 4.23 15.90
C LEU A 103 -15.57 4.24 14.86
N ALA A 104 -16.82 4.39 15.29
CA ALA A 104 -17.97 4.47 14.38
C ALA A 104 -17.87 5.67 13.43
N LYS A 105 -17.40 6.83 13.89
CA LYS A 105 -17.16 8.00 13.03
C LYS A 105 -16.06 7.75 12.00
N VAL A 106 -14.98 7.12 12.39
CA VAL A 106 -13.88 6.74 11.47
C VAL A 106 -14.38 5.75 10.41
N CYS A 107 -15.13 4.73 10.82
CA CYS A 107 -15.72 3.77 9.88
C CYS A 107 -16.73 4.43 8.94
N ALA A 108 -17.57 5.33 9.42
CA ALA A 108 -18.53 6.05 8.58
C ALA A 108 -17.82 6.97 7.58
N ASN A 109 -16.74 7.65 7.99
CA ASN A 109 -15.95 8.48 7.10
C ASN A 109 -15.20 7.64 6.05
N GLY A 110 -14.62 6.52 6.45
CA GLY A 110 -13.92 5.59 5.56
C GLY A 110 -14.83 4.81 4.61
N SER A 111 -16.13 4.70 4.91
CA SER A 111 -17.07 3.95 4.07
C SER A 111 -17.25 4.54 2.67
N SER A 112 -17.14 5.86 2.53
CA SER A 112 -17.17 6.55 1.23
C SER A 112 -15.98 6.15 0.35
N GLU A 113 -14.79 6.12 0.93
CA GLU A 113 -13.57 5.70 0.24
C GLU A 113 -13.61 4.20 -0.11
N LEU A 114 -14.11 3.38 0.81
CA LEU A 114 -14.33 1.95 0.55
C LEU A 114 -15.26 1.75 -0.67
N MET A 115 -16.39 2.45 -0.72
CA MET A 115 -17.34 2.35 -1.83
C MET A 115 -16.73 2.79 -3.15
N SER A 116 -15.93 3.86 -3.15
CA SER A 116 -15.22 4.33 -4.34
C SER A 116 -14.22 3.29 -4.85
N ASN A 117 -13.44 2.69 -3.97
CA ASN A 117 -12.47 1.65 -4.32
C ASN A 117 -13.14 0.35 -4.81
N VAL A 118 -14.24 -0.07 -4.18
CA VAL A 118 -15.04 -1.22 -4.63
C VAL A 118 -15.63 -0.96 -6.01
N SER A 119 -16.21 0.22 -6.25
CA SER A 119 -16.77 0.61 -7.55
C SER A 119 -15.70 0.61 -8.63
N MET A 120 -14.53 1.18 -8.37
CA MET A 120 -13.40 1.17 -9.29
C MET A 120 -12.95 -0.25 -9.65
N SER A 121 -12.87 -1.14 -8.64
CA SER A 121 -12.50 -2.54 -8.84
C SER A 121 -13.53 -3.30 -9.68
N LEU A 122 -14.83 -3.08 -9.45
CA LEU A 122 -15.90 -3.66 -10.25
C LEU A 122 -15.86 -3.17 -11.70
N VAL A 123 -15.68 -1.87 -11.91
CA VAL A 123 -15.53 -1.30 -13.26
C VAL A 123 -14.33 -1.92 -13.98
N ASN A 124 -13.18 -2.01 -13.35
CA ASN A 124 -12.00 -2.64 -13.93
C ASN A 124 -12.24 -4.12 -14.29
N MET A 125 -12.94 -4.86 -13.43
CA MET A 125 -13.31 -6.26 -13.71
C MET A 125 -14.23 -6.36 -14.93
N LEU A 126 -15.26 -5.52 -15.01
CA LEU A 126 -16.18 -5.48 -16.13
C LEU A 126 -15.47 -5.09 -17.45
N TYR A 127 -14.57 -4.10 -17.39
CA TYR A 127 -13.74 -3.73 -18.54
C TYR A 127 -12.91 -4.90 -19.06
N ASN A 128 -12.23 -5.63 -18.17
CA ASN A 128 -11.45 -6.80 -18.57
C ASN A 128 -12.31 -7.88 -19.23
N VAL A 129 -13.51 -8.16 -18.69
CA VAL A 129 -14.45 -9.13 -19.28
C VAL A 129 -14.91 -8.68 -20.66
N GLN A 130 -15.26 -7.40 -20.82
CA GLN A 130 -15.70 -6.85 -22.11
C GLN A 130 -14.56 -6.84 -23.14
N LEU A 131 -13.38 -6.42 -22.75
CA LEU A 131 -12.20 -6.42 -23.64
C LEU A 131 -11.84 -7.83 -24.10
N MET A 132 -11.88 -8.80 -23.18
CA MET A 132 -11.64 -10.20 -23.56
C MET A 132 -12.67 -10.68 -24.58
N LYS A 133 -13.94 -10.27 -24.44
CA LYS A 133 -15.02 -10.68 -25.35
C LYS A 133 -14.92 -10.05 -26.72
N TYR A 134 -14.55 -8.76 -26.83
CA TYR A 134 -14.59 -8.00 -28.11
C TYR A 134 -13.23 -7.87 -28.79
N ALA A 135 -12.14 -7.81 -28.03
CA ALA A 135 -10.79 -7.58 -28.55
C ALA A 135 -9.79 -8.69 -28.21
N GLY A 136 -10.23 -9.73 -27.48
CA GLY A 136 -9.38 -10.86 -27.13
C GLY A 136 -8.23 -10.51 -26.20
N GLU A 137 -7.19 -11.35 -26.17
CA GLU A 137 -6.02 -11.20 -25.30
C GLU A 137 -5.22 -9.92 -25.62
N ASP A 138 -5.12 -9.53 -26.87
CA ASP A 138 -4.42 -8.31 -27.30
C ASP A 138 -5.09 -7.04 -26.76
N GLY A 139 -6.40 -7.02 -26.71
CA GLY A 139 -7.15 -5.91 -26.13
C GLY A 139 -6.92 -5.76 -24.62
N VAL A 140 -6.88 -6.88 -23.89
CA VAL A 140 -6.58 -6.89 -22.45
C VAL A 140 -5.14 -6.46 -22.20
N ALA A 141 -4.20 -6.91 -23.02
CA ALA A 141 -2.79 -6.51 -22.92
C ALA A 141 -2.59 -5.01 -23.18
N ALA A 142 -3.22 -4.46 -24.21
CA ALA A 142 -3.18 -3.03 -24.51
C ALA A 142 -3.77 -2.18 -23.38
N TYR A 143 -4.90 -2.62 -22.81
CA TYR A 143 -5.49 -1.97 -21.64
C TYR A 143 -4.57 -2.02 -20.41
N GLY A 144 -3.87 -3.14 -20.19
CA GLY A 144 -2.86 -3.27 -19.14
C GLY A 144 -1.76 -2.22 -19.26
N VAL A 145 -1.23 -2.00 -20.47
CA VAL A 145 -0.22 -0.95 -20.73
C VAL A 145 -0.77 0.44 -20.40
N LEU A 146 -1.99 0.75 -20.84
CA LEU A 146 -2.64 2.03 -20.52
C LEU A 146 -2.82 2.21 -19.01
N MET A 147 -3.17 1.17 -18.28
CA MET A 147 -3.30 1.20 -16.82
C MET A 147 -1.96 1.46 -16.13
N TYR A 148 -0.84 0.89 -16.60
CA TYR A 148 0.49 1.20 -16.07
C TYR A 148 0.87 2.68 -16.28
N VAL A 149 0.63 3.23 -17.47
CA VAL A 149 0.87 4.64 -17.75
C VAL A 149 0.01 5.53 -16.84
N ASN A 150 -1.27 5.22 -16.70
CA ASN A 150 -2.18 5.93 -15.81
C ASN A 150 -1.72 5.88 -14.35
N MET A 151 -1.22 4.73 -13.88
CA MET A 151 -0.70 4.56 -12.53
C MET A 151 0.51 5.46 -12.24
N ILE A 152 1.40 5.67 -13.21
CA ILE A 152 2.55 6.59 -13.06
C ILE A 152 2.06 8.02 -12.84
N PHE A 153 1.11 8.50 -13.65
CA PHE A 153 0.54 9.83 -13.48
C PHE A 153 -0.22 9.97 -12.15
N LEU A 154 -1.04 8.98 -11.79
CA LEU A 154 -1.75 8.98 -10.51
C LEU A 154 -0.79 9.02 -9.33
N ALA A 155 0.30 8.24 -9.36
CA ALA A 155 1.30 8.25 -8.30
C ALA A 155 1.95 9.63 -8.13
N ALA A 156 2.26 10.32 -9.23
CA ALA A 156 2.79 11.68 -9.18
C ALA A 156 1.79 12.68 -8.60
N PHE A 157 0.53 12.64 -9.02
CA PHE A 157 -0.51 13.55 -8.52
C PHE A 157 -0.86 13.28 -7.05
N ILE A 158 -0.99 12.02 -6.65
CA ILE A 158 -1.25 11.65 -5.26
C ILE A 158 -0.06 12.05 -4.38
N GLY A 159 1.17 11.79 -4.84
CA GLY A 159 2.38 12.20 -4.11
C GLY A 159 2.45 13.72 -3.90
N TYR A 160 2.11 14.50 -4.92
CA TYR A 160 2.02 15.95 -4.81
C TYR A 160 0.92 16.38 -3.83
N SER A 161 -0.27 15.82 -3.95
CA SER A 161 -1.42 16.13 -3.10
C SER A 161 -1.14 15.82 -1.63
N VAL A 162 -0.62 14.64 -1.33
CA VAL A 162 -0.26 14.24 0.04
C VAL A 162 0.88 15.10 0.59
N GLY A 163 1.86 15.45 -0.25
CA GLY A 163 2.98 16.29 0.15
C GLY A 163 2.61 17.74 0.45
N THR A 164 1.59 18.29 -0.23
CA THR A 164 1.12 19.67 -0.01
C THR A 164 0.05 19.80 1.06
N ALA A 165 -0.67 18.73 1.38
CA ALA A 165 -1.73 18.73 2.37
C ALA A 165 -1.33 19.35 3.74
N PRO A 166 -0.17 19.02 4.35
CA PRO A 166 0.23 19.61 5.61
C PRO A 166 0.68 21.08 5.52
N ILE A 167 0.86 21.63 4.30
CA ILE A 167 1.26 23.03 4.09
C ILE A 167 0.02 23.92 3.97
N ILE A 168 -1.10 23.35 3.52
CA ILE A 168 -2.34 24.07 3.24
C ILE A 168 -3.30 24.01 4.44
N SER A 169 -3.20 22.97 5.27
CA SER A 169 -4.00 22.80 6.49
C SER A 169 -3.41 23.57 7.66
#